data_3403ad3beed80d956909648db0a88103
#
_entry.id   3403ad3beed80d956909648db0a88103
#
_cell.length_a   1.000
_cell.length_b   1.000
_cell.length_c   1.000
_cell.angle_alpha   90.00
_cell.angle_beta   90.00
_cell.angle_gamma   90.00
#
_symmetry.space_group_name_H-M   'P 1'
#
loop_
_entity.id
_entity.type
_entity.pdbx_description
1 polymer ?
#
loop_
_entity_poly.entity_id
_entity_poly.type
_entity_poly.pdbx_seq_one_letter_code
_entity_poly.pdbx_strand_id
1 'polypeptide(L)'
;WELYYTLLLKDLGCSSNAARICELYLTDDLSFKHDFKTVNGSLPKVLKFVIGHTGLGAGLTERFKAIAHIVQHGDEIAQELIQTRCTRGADIARQLRFGNGVAAGIHSLDEHWNGGGRPERLKGEAIPVLSRIALLAQVVDVFNVSDGADAACWEVEDRCGSWFDPAVVSAFRRCAAEPAFWEQLSAPGLEAAVFALEPGRFVVPLDEDYLDEIAIAFGQVVDAKSPYTAGHSARVALYTEGIAAELGLDEQRRRWLRRAALLHDMGKLGVSNAVLDKPGKLDEDEWAAVKRHAQY
;
A
#
# COMPACT_ATOMS: atom_id res chain seq x y z
N TRP A 1 2.47 14.49 -14.76
CA TRP A 1 1.62 13.33 -14.95
C TRP A 1 2.17 12.13 -14.17
N GLU A 2 3.38 11.68 -14.42
CA GLU A 2 3.96 10.47 -13.78
C GLU A 2 4.04 10.59 -12.26
N LEU A 3 4.42 11.75 -11.70
CA LEU A 3 4.47 11.94 -10.25
C LEU A 3 3.09 11.78 -9.59
N TYR A 4 2.07 12.39 -10.20
CA TYR A 4 0.69 12.31 -9.71
C TYR A 4 0.24 10.84 -9.58
N TYR A 5 0.38 10.08 -10.65
CA TYR A 5 -0.04 8.67 -10.64
C TYR A 5 0.91 7.75 -9.85
N THR A 6 2.20 8.06 -9.75
CA THR A 6 3.09 7.35 -8.83
C THR A 6 2.59 7.47 -7.39
N LEU A 7 2.23 8.68 -6.94
CA LEU A 7 1.71 8.91 -5.59
C LEU A 7 0.34 8.29 -5.37
N LEU A 8 -0.55 8.39 -6.34
CA LEU A 8 -1.91 7.84 -6.25
C LEU A 8 -1.91 6.30 -6.18
N LEU A 9 -1.00 5.64 -6.91
CA LEU A 9 -0.97 4.19 -7.08
C LEU A 9 0.10 3.48 -6.23
N LYS A 10 0.92 4.22 -5.48
CA LYS A 10 2.07 3.67 -4.73
C LYS A 10 1.73 2.53 -3.77
N ASP A 11 0.51 2.50 -3.28
CA ASP A 11 0.07 1.53 -2.27
C ASP A 11 -0.66 0.29 -2.86
N LEU A 12 -0.78 0.17 -4.20
CA LEU A 12 -1.45 -0.96 -4.85
C LEU A 12 -0.85 -2.33 -4.50
N GLY A 13 0.44 -2.37 -4.17
CA GLY A 13 1.11 -3.60 -3.74
C GLY A 13 0.98 -3.92 -2.25
N CYS A 14 0.46 -3.01 -1.43
CA CYS A 14 0.47 -3.15 0.04
C CYS A 14 -0.38 -4.31 0.56
N SER A 15 -1.45 -4.70 -0.15
CA SER A 15 -2.30 -5.83 0.24
C SER A 15 -1.56 -7.16 0.22
N SER A 16 -0.57 -7.32 -0.65
CA SER A 16 0.19 -8.57 -0.82
C SER A 16 0.97 -9.02 0.42
N ASN A 17 1.22 -8.12 1.36
CA ASN A 17 1.96 -8.41 2.59
C ASN A 17 1.05 -8.62 3.81
N ALA A 18 -0.26 -8.45 3.67
CA ALA A 18 -1.17 -8.41 4.81
C ALA A 18 -1.14 -9.71 5.62
N ALA A 19 -1.32 -10.85 4.97
CA ALA A 19 -1.26 -12.16 5.61
C ALA A 19 0.13 -12.47 6.20
N ARG A 20 1.21 -12.12 5.48
CA ARG A 20 2.58 -12.34 5.94
C ARG A 20 2.93 -11.52 7.18
N ILE A 21 2.44 -10.28 7.27
CA ILE A 21 2.58 -9.44 8.46
C ILE A 21 1.84 -10.07 9.64
N CYS A 22 0.60 -10.52 9.46
CA CYS A 22 -0.15 -11.20 10.51
C CYS A 22 0.56 -12.47 11.02
N GLU A 23 1.10 -13.28 10.11
CA GLU A 23 1.84 -14.49 10.45
C GLU A 23 3.13 -14.18 11.24
N LEU A 24 3.95 -13.26 10.75
CA LEU A 24 5.24 -12.93 11.34
C LEU A 24 5.12 -12.24 12.70
N TYR A 25 4.22 -11.27 12.78
CA TYR A 25 4.11 -10.42 13.97
C TYR A 25 2.97 -10.84 14.92
N LEU A 26 2.18 -11.85 14.55
CA LEU A 26 1.03 -12.31 15.33
C LEU A 26 0.13 -11.14 15.79
N THR A 27 -0.12 -10.20 14.89
CA THR A 27 -0.87 -8.97 15.16
C THR A 27 -1.70 -8.56 13.94
N ASP A 28 -2.59 -7.60 14.13
CA ASP A 28 -3.39 -7.00 13.04
C ASP A 28 -2.51 -6.25 12.03
N ASP A 29 -2.68 -6.55 10.74
CA ASP A 29 -1.90 -5.95 9.66
C ASP A 29 -2.19 -4.45 9.45
N LEU A 30 -3.40 -3.98 9.73
CA LEU A 30 -3.78 -2.59 9.55
C LEU A 30 -3.14 -1.71 10.62
N SER A 31 -3.31 -2.07 11.89
CA SER A 31 -2.69 -1.38 13.02
C SER A 31 -1.16 -1.42 12.93
N PHE A 32 -0.59 -2.60 12.60
CA PHE A 32 0.84 -2.75 12.45
C PHE A 32 1.43 -1.82 11.39
N LYS A 33 0.81 -1.75 10.21
CA LYS A 33 1.26 -0.87 9.12
C LYS A 33 1.19 0.60 9.48
N HIS A 34 0.15 1.00 10.21
CA HIS A 34 0.01 2.36 10.71
C HIS A 34 1.15 2.71 11.66
N ASP A 35 1.37 1.90 12.69
CA ASP A 35 2.33 2.18 13.75
C ASP A 35 3.78 2.05 13.27
N PHE A 36 4.05 1.11 12.34
CA PHE A 36 5.40 0.92 11.78
C PHE A 36 5.92 2.12 10.98
N LYS A 37 5.04 2.90 10.37
CA LYS A 37 5.42 4.11 9.61
C LYS A 37 6.12 5.16 10.47
N THR A 38 5.87 5.19 11.78
CA THR A 38 6.51 6.12 12.73
C THR A 38 7.91 5.67 13.18
N VAL A 39 8.33 4.45 12.83
CA VAL A 39 9.65 3.91 13.24
C VAL A 39 10.73 4.42 12.31
N ASN A 40 11.72 5.13 12.84
CA ASN A 40 12.81 5.76 12.06
C ASN A 40 13.95 4.80 11.64
N GLY A 41 13.73 3.50 11.57
CA GLY A 41 14.72 2.52 11.06
C GLY A 41 15.96 2.29 11.94
N SER A 42 16.15 3.00 13.05
CA SER A 42 17.25 2.73 13.98
C SER A 42 17.02 1.40 14.71
N LEU A 43 18.06 0.55 14.79
CA LEU A 43 17.97 -0.76 15.43
C LEU A 43 17.29 -0.76 16.81
N PRO A 44 17.59 0.16 17.74
CA PRO A 44 16.92 0.20 19.04
C PRO A 44 15.42 0.47 18.94
N LYS A 45 15.01 1.37 18.03
CA LYS A 45 13.58 1.70 17.84
C LYS A 45 12.84 0.59 17.15
N VAL A 46 13.43 -0.03 16.13
CA VAL A 46 12.87 -1.21 15.45
C VAL A 46 12.70 -2.36 16.46
N LEU A 47 13.71 -2.64 17.30
CA LEU A 47 13.63 -3.69 18.30
C LEU A 47 12.55 -3.40 19.35
N LYS A 48 12.47 -2.16 19.84
CA LYS A 48 11.41 -1.72 20.76
C LYS A 48 10.03 -1.89 20.13
N PHE A 49 9.89 -1.53 18.86
CA PHE A 49 8.65 -1.69 18.10
C PHE A 49 8.27 -3.18 17.97
N VAL A 50 9.19 -4.03 17.52
CA VAL A 50 8.98 -5.49 17.40
C VAL A 50 8.54 -6.08 18.73
N ILE A 51 9.23 -5.79 19.82
CA ILE A 51 8.87 -6.28 21.15
C ILE A 51 7.49 -5.77 21.59
N GLY A 52 7.19 -4.51 21.30
CA GLY A 52 5.94 -3.87 21.71
C GLY A 52 4.70 -4.27 20.91
N HIS A 53 4.87 -4.76 19.65
CA HIS A 53 3.75 -5.01 18.74
C HIS A 53 3.63 -6.48 18.30
N THR A 54 4.57 -7.36 18.64
CA THR A 54 4.51 -8.77 18.24
C THR A 54 3.78 -9.61 19.27
N GLY A 55 2.73 -10.29 18.85
CA GLY A 55 2.07 -11.36 19.60
C GLY A 55 1.46 -10.94 20.93
N LEU A 56 0.90 -9.73 21.05
CA LEU A 56 0.29 -9.25 22.30
C LEU A 56 -0.90 -10.11 22.78
N GLY A 57 -1.60 -10.77 21.84
CA GLY A 57 -2.69 -11.71 22.13
C GLY A 57 -2.29 -13.19 22.11
N ALA A 58 -1.01 -13.50 21.82
CA ALA A 58 -0.52 -14.88 21.71
C ALA A 58 0.04 -15.41 23.04
N GLY A 59 0.24 -16.73 23.13
CA GLY A 59 0.90 -17.36 24.27
C GLY A 59 2.36 -16.90 24.40
N LEU A 60 2.88 -16.81 25.63
CA LEU A 60 4.24 -16.31 25.91
C LEU A 60 5.33 -17.04 25.10
N THR A 61 5.21 -18.35 24.96
CA THR A 61 6.18 -19.16 24.19
C THR A 61 6.15 -18.85 22.70
N GLU A 62 4.98 -18.68 22.14
CA GLU A 62 4.75 -18.37 20.73
C GLU A 62 5.24 -16.96 20.41
N ARG A 63 4.89 -16.00 21.26
CA ARG A 63 5.38 -14.62 21.19
C ARG A 63 6.90 -14.55 21.21
N PHE A 64 7.55 -15.26 22.15
CA PHE A 64 9.00 -15.27 22.26
C PHE A 64 9.67 -15.86 21.01
N LYS A 65 9.12 -16.95 20.46
CA LYS A 65 9.62 -17.56 19.22
C LYS A 65 9.51 -16.59 18.03
N ALA A 66 8.37 -15.91 17.89
CA ALA A 66 8.16 -14.93 16.82
C ALA A 66 9.14 -13.74 16.92
N ILE A 67 9.33 -13.17 18.12
CA ILE A 67 10.30 -12.08 18.34
C ILE A 67 11.72 -12.56 18.02
N ALA A 68 12.14 -13.73 18.50
CA ALA A 68 13.46 -14.28 18.23
C ALA A 68 13.69 -14.49 16.72
N HIS A 69 12.71 -15.02 16.01
CA HIS A 69 12.76 -15.20 14.56
C HIS A 69 12.91 -13.87 13.82
N ILE A 70 12.10 -12.86 14.18
CA ILE A 70 12.16 -11.53 13.55
C ILE A 70 13.52 -10.86 13.81
N VAL A 71 14.05 -10.97 15.04
CA VAL A 71 15.36 -10.36 15.38
C VAL A 71 16.49 -11.08 14.62
N GLN A 72 16.41 -12.38 14.44
CA GLN A 72 17.43 -13.17 13.72
C GLN A 72 17.40 -12.94 12.21
N HIS A 73 16.21 -12.79 11.60
CA HIS A 73 16.01 -12.72 10.15
C HIS A 73 15.46 -11.36 9.67
N GLY A 74 15.56 -10.31 10.47
CA GLY A 74 14.92 -9.02 10.21
C GLY A 74 15.28 -8.37 8.86
N ASP A 75 16.53 -8.50 8.41
CA ASP A 75 16.96 -7.95 7.12
C ASP A 75 16.33 -8.70 5.93
N GLU A 76 16.28 -10.03 6.01
CA GLU A 76 15.66 -10.90 5.01
C GLU A 76 14.14 -10.69 4.94
N ILE A 77 13.48 -10.60 6.10
CA ILE A 77 12.05 -10.32 6.21
C ILE A 77 11.73 -8.93 5.62
N ALA A 78 12.50 -7.91 5.95
CA ALA A 78 12.32 -6.58 5.40
C ALA A 78 12.54 -6.56 3.89
N GLN A 79 13.54 -7.28 3.38
CA GLN A 79 13.78 -7.42 1.94
C GLN A 79 12.59 -8.10 1.25
N GLU A 80 12.10 -9.23 1.78
CA GLU A 80 10.96 -9.98 1.25
C GLU A 80 9.71 -9.10 1.17
N LEU A 81 9.34 -8.43 2.26
CA LEU A 81 8.13 -7.62 2.35
C LEU A 81 8.18 -6.41 1.41
N ILE A 82 9.31 -5.69 1.38
CA ILE A 82 9.45 -4.51 0.52
C ILE A 82 9.50 -4.92 -0.96
N GLN A 83 10.28 -5.94 -1.29
CA GLN A 83 10.37 -6.48 -2.66
C GLN A 83 8.97 -6.88 -3.18
N THR A 84 8.22 -7.66 -2.40
CA THR A 84 6.88 -8.13 -2.78
C THR A 84 5.95 -6.95 -3.04
N ARG A 85 5.90 -5.96 -2.13
CA ARG A 85 5.06 -4.78 -2.27
C ARG A 85 5.43 -3.97 -3.51
N CYS A 86 6.71 -3.65 -3.67
CA CYS A 86 7.21 -2.79 -4.74
C CYS A 86 7.04 -3.44 -6.12
N THR A 87 7.40 -4.72 -6.26
CA THR A 87 7.23 -5.47 -7.51
C THR A 87 5.75 -5.56 -7.88
N ARG A 88 4.90 -5.96 -6.93
CA ARG A 88 3.46 -6.11 -7.19
C ARG A 88 2.81 -4.78 -7.56
N GLY A 89 3.13 -3.70 -6.86
CA GLY A 89 2.61 -2.37 -7.19
C GLY A 89 3.01 -1.90 -8.58
N ALA A 90 4.27 -2.10 -8.96
CA ALA A 90 4.78 -1.76 -10.29
C ALA A 90 4.13 -2.59 -11.39
N ASP A 91 3.89 -3.89 -11.17
CA ASP A 91 3.24 -4.77 -12.15
C ASP A 91 1.78 -4.38 -12.37
N ILE A 92 1.05 -4.06 -11.29
CA ILE A 92 -0.32 -3.56 -11.38
C ILE A 92 -0.37 -2.23 -12.14
N ALA A 93 0.56 -1.31 -11.88
CA ALA A 93 0.62 -0.05 -12.62
C ALA A 93 0.85 -0.27 -14.13
N ARG A 94 1.72 -1.22 -14.51
CA ARG A 94 1.91 -1.60 -15.93
C ARG A 94 0.64 -2.22 -16.53
N GLN A 95 -0.04 -3.11 -15.80
CA GLN A 95 -1.30 -3.71 -16.22
C GLN A 95 -2.40 -2.66 -16.42
N LEU A 96 -2.40 -1.61 -15.61
CA LEU A 96 -3.27 -0.44 -15.76
C LEU A 96 -2.80 0.54 -16.85
N ARG A 97 -1.90 0.10 -17.74
CA ARG A 97 -1.33 0.86 -18.88
C ARG A 97 -0.58 2.13 -18.49
N PHE A 98 -0.17 2.28 -17.22
CA PHE A 98 0.72 3.36 -16.83
C PHE A 98 2.14 3.11 -17.35
N GLY A 99 2.79 4.19 -17.79
CA GLY A 99 4.13 4.12 -18.37
C GLY A 99 5.20 3.62 -17.39
N ASN A 100 6.36 3.23 -17.94
CA ASN A 100 7.50 2.71 -17.16
C ASN A 100 8.00 3.69 -16.08
N GLY A 101 7.83 5.01 -16.25
CA GLY A 101 8.18 6.01 -15.25
C GLY A 101 7.36 5.86 -13.97
N VAL A 102 6.05 5.67 -14.07
CA VAL A 102 5.15 5.41 -12.92
C VAL A 102 5.52 4.09 -12.25
N ALA A 103 5.68 3.02 -13.03
CA ALA A 103 6.02 1.70 -12.50
C ALA A 103 7.39 1.70 -11.79
N ALA A 104 8.40 2.37 -12.36
CA ALA A 104 9.71 2.52 -11.72
C ALA A 104 9.63 3.38 -10.45
N GLY A 105 8.81 4.45 -10.47
CA GLY A 105 8.54 5.29 -9.31
C GLY A 105 7.96 4.52 -8.14
N ILE A 106 7.03 3.59 -8.41
CA ILE A 106 6.42 2.70 -7.41
C ILE A 106 7.42 1.63 -6.95
N HIS A 107 8.15 1.01 -7.89
CA HIS A 107 9.09 -0.05 -7.56
C HIS A 107 10.21 0.40 -6.62
N SER A 108 10.73 1.61 -6.82
CA SER A 108 11.84 2.15 -6.05
C SER A 108 11.41 3.06 -4.88
N LEU A 109 10.15 2.96 -4.42
CA LEU A 109 9.58 3.86 -3.42
C LEU A 109 10.33 3.86 -2.08
N ASP A 110 10.87 2.70 -1.68
CA ASP A 110 11.57 2.51 -0.40
C ASP A 110 13.09 2.55 -0.54
N GLU A 111 13.61 3.02 -1.66
CA GLU A 111 15.04 3.24 -1.82
C GLU A 111 15.48 4.49 -1.05
N HIS A 112 16.62 4.40 -0.36
CA HIS A 112 17.18 5.49 0.41
C HIS A 112 18.37 6.11 -0.31
N TRP A 113 18.51 7.42 -0.19
CA TRP A 113 19.57 8.19 -0.87
C TRP A 113 20.98 7.62 -0.68
N ASN A 114 21.27 7.12 0.52
CA ASN A 114 22.57 6.53 0.86
C ASN A 114 22.77 5.09 0.37
N GLY A 115 21.77 4.45 -0.23
CA GLY A 115 21.77 3.04 -0.66
C GLY A 115 21.39 2.05 0.44
N GLY A 116 20.91 2.51 1.58
CA GLY A 116 20.42 1.66 2.67
C GLY A 116 18.96 1.21 2.50
N GLY A 117 18.29 1.68 1.44
CA GLY A 117 16.91 1.32 1.13
C GLY A 117 16.77 -0.06 0.44
N ARG A 118 15.58 -0.32 -0.08
CA ARG A 118 15.19 -1.56 -0.76
C ARG A 118 14.20 -1.22 -1.89
N PRO A 119 13.97 -2.07 -2.88
CA PRO A 119 14.40 -3.49 -2.95
C PRO A 119 15.80 -3.72 -3.54
N GLU A 120 16.32 -2.76 -4.36
CA GLU A 120 17.54 -2.96 -5.15
C GLU A 120 18.77 -2.27 -4.55
N ARG A 121 18.61 -1.55 -3.45
CA ARG A 121 19.65 -0.77 -2.78
C ARG A 121 20.28 0.29 -3.70
N LEU A 122 19.44 0.92 -4.51
CA LEU A 122 19.86 2.02 -5.37
C LEU A 122 20.37 3.18 -4.52
N LYS A 123 21.32 3.96 -5.08
CA LYS A 123 21.97 5.06 -4.37
C LYS A 123 21.94 6.35 -5.18
N GLY A 124 21.66 7.46 -4.52
CA GLY A 124 21.76 8.79 -5.10
C GLY A 124 20.83 8.95 -6.31
N GLU A 125 21.37 9.47 -7.40
CA GLU A 125 20.62 9.74 -8.63
C GLU A 125 20.17 8.49 -9.41
N ALA A 126 20.67 7.30 -9.05
CA ALA A 126 20.16 6.05 -9.60
C ALA A 126 18.72 5.77 -9.15
N ILE A 127 18.26 6.38 -8.05
CA ILE A 127 16.88 6.31 -7.59
C ILE A 127 16.03 7.25 -8.46
N PRO A 128 14.91 6.78 -9.06
CA PRO A 128 14.01 7.65 -9.81
C PRO A 128 13.58 8.88 -8.99
N VAL A 129 13.59 10.06 -9.60
CA VAL A 129 13.21 11.30 -8.88
C VAL A 129 11.80 11.22 -8.30
N LEU A 130 10.88 10.53 -8.97
CA LEU A 130 9.51 10.31 -8.50
C LEU A 130 9.48 9.56 -7.17
N SER A 131 10.32 8.52 -7.02
CA SER A 131 10.46 7.75 -5.77
C SER A 131 11.06 8.60 -4.65
N ARG A 132 12.10 9.40 -4.96
CA ARG A 132 12.72 10.31 -3.98
C ARG A 132 11.72 11.32 -3.41
N ILE A 133 10.87 11.90 -4.26
CA ILE A 133 9.81 12.82 -3.85
C ILE A 133 8.72 12.08 -3.07
N ALA A 134 8.27 10.92 -3.56
CA ALA A 134 7.20 10.15 -2.95
C ALA A 134 7.56 9.62 -1.57
N LEU A 135 8.80 9.16 -1.36
CA LEU A 135 9.30 8.72 -0.05
C LEU A 135 9.29 9.87 0.97
N LEU A 136 9.81 11.05 0.59
CA LEU A 136 9.80 12.21 1.47
C LEU A 136 8.37 12.62 1.80
N ALA A 137 7.50 12.76 0.81
CA ALA A 137 6.10 13.15 1.00
C ALA A 137 5.35 12.19 1.94
N GLN A 138 5.57 10.88 1.80
CA GLN A 138 4.97 9.86 2.68
C GLN A 138 5.44 10.02 4.13
N VAL A 139 6.71 10.28 4.36
CA VAL A 139 7.22 10.49 5.73
C VAL A 139 6.69 11.79 6.33
N VAL A 140 6.66 12.88 5.55
CA VAL A 140 6.06 14.15 5.98
C VAL A 140 4.62 13.96 6.41
N ASP A 141 3.80 13.27 5.61
CA ASP A 141 2.39 13.01 5.93
C ASP A 141 2.24 12.25 7.26
N VAL A 142 2.99 11.16 7.43
CA VAL A 142 2.92 10.32 8.63
C VAL A 142 3.24 11.12 9.89
N PHE A 143 4.33 11.89 9.89
CA PHE A 143 4.74 12.65 11.07
C PHE A 143 3.87 13.90 11.29
N ASN A 144 3.38 14.53 10.22
CA ASN A 144 2.46 15.65 10.34
C ASN A 144 1.12 15.22 10.96
N VAL A 145 0.58 14.06 10.56
CA VAL A 145 -0.68 13.53 11.12
C VAL A 145 -0.51 13.06 12.56
N SER A 146 0.63 12.46 12.93
CA SER A 146 0.83 11.93 14.29
C SER A 146 1.26 13.03 15.29
N ASP A 147 2.18 13.90 14.90
CA ASP A 147 2.90 14.79 15.83
C ASP A 147 2.98 16.25 15.35
N GLY A 148 2.39 16.57 14.20
CA GLY A 148 2.30 17.90 13.63
C GLY A 148 3.47 18.32 12.74
N ALA A 149 3.36 19.53 12.17
CA ALA A 149 4.28 20.07 11.17
C ALA A 149 5.74 20.16 11.63
N ASP A 150 5.96 20.55 12.90
CA ASP A 150 7.32 20.68 13.46
C ASP A 150 8.02 19.31 13.52
N ALA A 151 7.30 18.25 13.90
CA ALA A 151 7.83 16.89 13.94
C ALA A 151 8.16 16.39 12.51
N ALA A 152 7.30 16.66 11.54
CA ALA A 152 7.56 16.34 10.13
C ALA A 152 8.80 17.05 9.60
N CYS A 153 8.96 18.34 9.89
CA CYS A 153 10.14 19.11 9.50
C CYS A 153 11.42 18.55 10.14
N TRP A 154 11.38 18.24 11.42
CA TRP A 154 12.51 17.69 12.15
C TRP A 154 12.95 16.34 11.57
N GLU A 155 12.01 15.45 11.29
CA GLU A 155 12.29 14.12 10.75
C GLU A 155 12.90 14.19 9.33
N VAL A 156 12.44 15.13 8.51
CA VAL A 156 13.02 15.37 7.17
C VAL A 156 14.46 15.85 7.28
N GLU A 157 14.77 16.73 8.24
CA GLU A 157 16.13 17.20 8.48
C GLU A 157 17.05 16.09 8.99
N ASP A 158 16.60 15.32 9.97
CA ASP A 158 17.36 14.21 10.57
C ASP A 158 17.75 13.16 9.53
N ARG A 159 16.89 12.92 8.54
CA ARG A 159 17.13 11.93 7.47
C ARG A 159 17.72 12.52 6.19
N CYS A 160 18.04 13.82 6.14
CA CYS A 160 18.65 14.45 4.97
C CYS A 160 20.01 13.80 4.63
N GLY A 161 20.20 13.45 3.37
CA GLY A 161 21.43 12.78 2.89
C GLY A 161 21.55 11.29 3.25
N SER A 162 20.69 10.79 4.15
CA SER A 162 20.58 9.36 4.47
C SER A 162 19.44 8.70 3.72
N TRP A 163 18.21 8.99 4.08
CA TRP A 163 17.02 8.51 3.39
C TRP A 163 16.66 9.43 2.21
N PHE A 164 16.73 10.74 2.43
CA PHE A 164 16.23 11.74 1.50
C PHE A 164 17.35 12.41 0.70
N ASP A 165 17.03 12.65 -0.56
CA ASP A 165 17.83 13.50 -1.44
C ASP A 165 17.91 14.92 -0.89
N PRO A 166 19.11 15.48 -0.65
CA PRO A 166 19.27 16.85 -0.15
C PRO A 166 18.61 17.91 -1.03
N ALA A 167 18.52 17.69 -2.34
CA ALA A 167 17.85 18.61 -3.26
C ALA A 167 16.33 18.61 -3.02
N VAL A 168 15.72 17.42 -2.80
CA VAL A 168 14.29 17.29 -2.49
C VAL A 168 14.00 17.89 -1.10
N VAL A 169 14.86 17.65 -0.10
CA VAL A 169 14.75 18.30 1.23
C VAL A 169 14.80 19.82 1.10
N SER A 170 15.73 20.37 0.31
CA SER A 170 15.79 21.80 0.08
C SER A 170 14.53 22.37 -0.57
N ALA A 171 13.90 21.63 -1.48
CA ALA A 171 12.62 22.01 -2.07
C ALA A 171 11.49 21.97 -1.03
N PHE A 172 11.42 20.91 -0.21
CA PHE A 172 10.43 20.79 0.87
C PHE A 172 10.54 21.95 1.87
N ARG A 173 11.74 22.34 2.30
CA ARG A 173 11.95 23.47 3.19
C ARG A 173 11.27 24.76 2.71
N ARG A 174 11.34 25.03 1.40
CA ARG A 174 10.68 26.21 0.82
C ARG A 174 9.16 26.11 0.89
N CYS A 175 8.59 24.92 0.65
CA CYS A 175 7.16 24.70 0.80
C CYS A 175 6.73 24.80 2.28
N ALA A 176 7.47 24.16 3.17
CA ALA A 176 7.17 24.09 4.60
C ALA A 176 7.27 25.45 5.33
N ALA A 177 8.04 26.41 4.77
CA ALA A 177 8.13 27.78 5.28
C ALA A 177 6.85 28.59 5.07
N GLU A 178 5.96 28.17 4.16
CA GLU A 178 4.72 28.85 3.88
C GLU A 178 3.58 28.30 4.76
N PRO A 179 2.96 29.10 5.64
CA PRO A 179 1.86 28.63 6.48
C PRO A 179 0.69 28.02 5.68
N ALA A 180 0.39 28.58 4.51
CA ALA A 180 -0.66 28.10 3.62
C ALA A 180 -0.44 26.64 3.16
N PHE A 181 0.80 26.16 3.13
CA PHE A 181 1.11 24.75 2.81
C PHE A 181 0.48 23.80 3.82
N TRP A 182 0.65 24.07 5.11
CA TRP A 182 0.12 23.24 6.18
C TRP A 182 -1.39 23.39 6.36
N GLU A 183 -1.90 24.61 6.16
CA GLU A 183 -3.35 24.88 6.20
C GLU A 183 -4.11 24.11 5.13
N GLN A 184 -3.56 24.02 3.92
CA GLN A 184 -4.16 23.24 2.83
C GLN A 184 -4.28 21.74 3.15
N LEU A 185 -3.30 21.17 3.85
CA LEU A 185 -3.31 19.75 4.23
C LEU A 185 -4.41 19.39 5.25
N SER A 186 -4.87 20.39 6.01
CA SER A 186 -5.93 20.24 7.02
C SER A 186 -7.29 20.75 6.54
N ALA A 187 -7.37 21.29 5.32
CA ALA A 187 -8.57 21.93 4.81
C ALA A 187 -9.67 20.91 4.45
N PRO A 188 -10.95 21.22 4.71
CA PRO A 188 -12.05 20.46 4.16
C PRO A 188 -11.99 20.42 2.62
N GLY A 189 -12.14 19.24 2.02
CA GLY A 189 -12.10 19.09 0.55
C GLY A 189 -10.70 18.83 -0.02
N LEU A 190 -9.73 18.43 0.81
CA LEU A 190 -8.39 18.03 0.37
C LEU A 190 -8.43 17.01 -0.79
N GLU A 191 -9.32 16.02 -0.72
CA GLU A 191 -9.52 15.03 -1.79
C GLU A 191 -9.86 15.68 -3.13
N ALA A 192 -10.82 16.61 -3.15
CA ALA A 192 -11.19 17.34 -4.36
C ALA A 192 -10.02 18.21 -4.89
N ALA A 193 -9.23 18.82 -3.98
CA ALA A 193 -8.04 19.57 -4.35
C ALA A 193 -6.98 18.67 -4.98
N VAL A 194 -6.77 17.44 -4.46
CA VAL A 194 -5.86 16.46 -5.05
C VAL A 194 -6.33 16.03 -6.44
N PHE A 195 -7.62 15.76 -6.64
CA PHE A 195 -8.17 15.44 -7.96
C PHE A 195 -8.03 16.61 -8.95
N ALA A 196 -8.16 17.84 -8.48
CA ALA A 196 -7.95 19.03 -9.34
C ALA A 196 -6.50 19.20 -9.82
N LEU A 197 -5.53 18.54 -9.18
CA LEU A 197 -4.13 18.51 -9.62
C LEU A 197 -3.88 17.51 -10.75
N GLU A 198 -4.87 16.71 -11.13
CA GLU A 198 -4.71 15.75 -12.23
C GLU A 198 -4.27 16.47 -13.52
N PRO A 199 -3.14 16.08 -14.10
CA PRO A 199 -2.65 16.71 -15.32
C PRO A 199 -3.46 16.27 -16.53
N GLY A 200 -4.45 17.05 -16.93
CA GLY A 200 -5.39 16.77 -18.03
C GLY A 200 -4.81 16.64 -19.44
N ARG A 201 -3.49 16.42 -19.57
CA ARG A 201 -2.80 16.34 -20.86
C ARG A 201 -2.82 14.95 -21.52
N PHE A 202 -3.19 13.92 -20.78
CA PHE A 202 -3.20 12.55 -21.27
C PHE A 202 -4.59 11.95 -21.05
N VAL A 203 -5.42 12.04 -22.07
CA VAL A 203 -6.69 11.31 -22.09
C VAL A 203 -6.39 9.90 -22.59
N VAL A 204 -6.48 8.93 -21.71
CA VAL A 204 -6.48 7.50 -22.11
C VAL A 204 -7.91 7.17 -22.53
N PRO A 205 -8.16 6.75 -23.78
CA PRO A 205 -9.49 6.31 -24.17
C PRO A 205 -9.93 5.12 -23.30
N LEU A 206 -11.04 5.26 -22.61
CA LEU A 206 -11.69 4.18 -21.88
C LEU A 206 -12.51 3.34 -22.85
N ASP A 207 -11.87 2.33 -23.46
CA ASP A 207 -12.59 1.29 -24.18
C ASP A 207 -13.00 0.15 -23.22
N GLU A 208 -13.84 -0.75 -23.74
CA GLU A 208 -14.36 -1.88 -22.96
C GLU A 208 -13.23 -2.83 -22.50
N ASP A 209 -12.16 -2.99 -23.27
CA ASP A 209 -11.05 -3.87 -22.94
C ASP A 209 -10.22 -3.27 -21.81
N TYR A 210 -10.03 -1.96 -21.81
CA TYR A 210 -9.34 -1.27 -20.72
C TYR A 210 -10.12 -1.31 -19.40
N LEU A 211 -11.45 -1.19 -19.44
CA LEU A 211 -12.31 -1.39 -18.27
C LEU A 211 -12.18 -2.83 -17.71
N ASP A 212 -12.05 -3.84 -18.57
CA ASP A 212 -11.80 -5.21 -18.15
C ASP A 212 -10.43 -5.36 -17.48
N GLU A 213 -9.39 -4.76 -18.05
CA GLU A 213 -8.03 -4.76 -17.46
C GLU A 213 -8.01 -4.10 -16.08
N ILE A 214 -8.72 -2.98 -15.92
CA ILE A 214 -8.88 -2.30 -14.63
C ILE A 214 -9.56 -3.23 -13.62
N ALA A 215 -10.68 -3.86 -13.98
CA ALA A 215 -11.39 -4.77 -13.10
C ALA A 215 -10.52 -5.98 -12.68
N ILE A 216 -9.77 -6.56 -13.62
CA ILE A 216 -8.82 -7.65 -13.35
C ILE A 216 -7.73 -7.19 -12.38
N ALA A 217 -7.13 -6.02 -12.62
CA ALA A 217 -6.06 -5.49 -11.78
C ALA A 217 -6.52 -5.30 -10.33
N PHE A 218 -7.67 -4.67 -10.12
CA PHE A 218 -8.24 -4.48 -8.78
C PHE A 218 -8.67 -5.80 -8.12
N GLY A 219 -9.24 -6.75 -8.87
CA GLY A 219 -9.52 -8.10 -8.37
C GLY A 219 -8.25 -8.79 -7.84
N GLN A 220 -7.13 -8.63 -8.54
CA GLN A 220 -5.84 -9.15 -8.08
C GLN A 220 -5.32 -8.46 -6.82
N VAL A 221 -5.56 -7.14 -6.64
CA VAL A 221 -5.21 -6.42 -5.40
C VAL A 221 -5.95 -7.00 -4.21
N VAL A 222 -7.24 -7.29 -4.37
CA VAL A 222 -8.08 -7.90 -3.32
C VAL A 222 -7.64 -9.34 -3.03
N ASP A 223 -7.49 -10.15 -4.07
CA ASP A 223 -7.13 -11.56 -3.94
C ASP A 223 -5.76 -11.75 -3.26
N ALA A 224 -4.84 -10.78 -3.43
CA ALA A 224 -3.53 -10.81 -2.81
C ALA A 224 -3.55 -10.55 -1.29
N LYS A 225 -4.67 -10.08 -0.73
CA LYS A 225 -4.78 -9.75 0.70
C LYS A 225 -4.74 -11.00 1.59
N SER A 226 -5.30 -12.12 1.11
CA SER A 226 -5.33 -13.38 1.84
C SER A 226 -4.86 -14.53 0.95
N PRO A 227 -4.06 -15.48 1.48
CA PRO A 227 -3.62 -16.66 0.71
C PRO A 227 -4.79 -17.55 0.29
N TYR A 228 -5.91 -17.51 1.03
CA TYR A 228 -7.11 -18.28 0.73
C TYR A 228 -7.92 -17.72 -0.45
N THR A 229 -7.71 -16.46 -0.79
CA THR A 229 -8.42 -15.79 -1.88
C THR A 229 -7.62 -15.71 -3.19
N ALA A 230 -6.44 -16.32 -3.26
CA ALA A 230 -5.63 -16.32 -4.47
C ALA A 230 -6.42 -16.83 -5.70
N GLY A 231 -6.64 -15.96 -6.70
CA GLY A 231 -7.41 -16.23 -7.91
C GLY A 231 -8.92 -16.42 -7.69
N HIS A 232 -9.45 -16.10 -6.49
CA HIS A 232 -10.88 -16.23 -6.19
C HIS A 232 -11.73 -15.36 -7.12
N SER A 233 -11.43 -14.08 -7.21
CA SER A 233 -12.18 -13.12 -8.04
C SER A 233 -12.23 -13.55 -9.51
N ALA A 234 -11.11 -14.06 -10.05
CA ALA A 234 -11.06 -14.57 -11.42
C ALA A 234 -11.94 -15.82 -11.62
N ARG A 235 -11.93 -16.77 -10.67
CA ARG A 235 -12.78 -17.97 -10.74
C ARG A 235 -14.26 -17.60 -10.63
N VAL A 236 -14.63 -16.72 -9.72
CA VAL A 236 -16.02 -16.25 -9.59
C VAL A 236 -16.49 -15.57 -10.87
N ALA A 237 -15.64 -14.71 -11.47
CA ALA A 237 -15.95 -14.06 -12.73
C ALA A 237 -16.18 -15.07 -13.87
N LEU A 238 -15.35 -16.12 -13.96
CA LEU A 238 -15.50 -17.18 -14.95
C LEU A 238 -16.82 -17.95 -14.78
N TYR A 239 -17.16 -18.34 -13.56
CA TYR A 239 -18.43 -19.02 -13.26
C TYR A 239 -19.65 -18.12 -13.55
N THR A 240 -19.56 -16.85 -13.17
CA THR A 240 -20.61 -15.86 -13.42
C THR A 240 -20.86 -15.70 -14.93
N GLU A 241 -19.81 -15.60 -15.72
CA GLU A 241 -19.91 -15.48 -17.17
C GLU A 241 -20.53 -16.74 -17.81
N GLY A 242 -20.08 -17.93 -17.40
CA GLY A 242 -20.65 -19.20 -17.89
C GLY A 242 -22.13 -19.36 -17.57
N ILE A 243 -22.55 -19.08 -16.33
CA ILE A 243 -23.96 -19.13 -15.91
C ILE A 243 -24.78 -18.10 -16.69
N ALA A 244 -24.28 -16.89 -16.87
CA ALA A 244 -24.95 -15.83 -17.62
C ALA A 244 -25.13 -16.19 -19.10
N ALA A 245 -24.17 -16.89 -19.70
CA ALA A 245 -24.28 -17.41 -21.07
C ALA A 245 -25.39 -18.47 -21.21
N GLU A 246 -25.45 -19.42 -20.26
CA GLU A 246 -26.50 -20.44 -20.24
C GLU A 246 -27.91 -19.84 -20.03
N LEU A 247 -28.00 -18.73 -19.32
CA LEU A 247 -29.24 -17.98 -19.15
C LEU A 247 -29.60 -17.13 -20.37
N GLY A 248 -28.79 -17.13 -21.43
CA GLY A 248 -29.03 -16.40 -22.67
C GLY A 248 -28.83 -14.90 -22.57
N LEU A 249 -28.05 -14.42 -21.61
CA LEU A 249 -27.74 -13.00 -21.52
C LEU A 249 -26.81 -12.58 -22.68
N ASP A 250 -27.05 -11.37 -23.19
CA ASP A 250 -26.20 -10.79 -24.24
C ASP A 250 -24.75 -10.55 -23.77
N GLU A 251 -23.86 -10.34 -24.72
CA GLU A 251 -22.43 -10.19 -24.45
C GLU A 251 -22.12 -8.97 -23.56
N GLN A 252 -22.83 -7.87 -23.75
CA GLN A 252 -22.63 -6.65 -22.96
C GLN A 252 -22.97 -6.88 -21.49
N ARG A 253 -24.10 -7.56 -21.22
CA ARG A 253 -24.51 -7.93 -19.87
C ARG A 253 -23.56 -8.93 -19.22
N ARG A 254 -23.11 -9.94 -19.95
CA ARG A 254 -22.13 -10.92 -19.47
C ARG A 254 -20.83 -10.23 -19.08
N ARG A 255 -20.33 -9.31 -19.92
CA ARG A 255 -19.12 -8.53 -19.67
C ARG A 255 -19.25 -7.67 -18.40
N TRP A 256 -20.39 -7.02 -18.24
CA TRP A 256 -20.68 -6.23 -17.03
C TRP A 256 -20.70 -7.09 -15.76
N LEU A 257 -21.37 -8.24 -15.80
CA LEU A 257 -21.42 -9.19 -14.67
C LEU A 257 -20.05 -9.76 -14.32
N ARG A 258 -19.21 -10.02 -15.31
CA ARG A 258 -17.82 -10.43 -15.09
C ARG A 258 -17.02 -9.38 -14.32
N ARG A 259 -17.13 -8.11 -14.69
CA ARG A 259 -16.49 -7.00 -13.95
C ARG A 259 -17.02 -6.90 -12.54
N ALA A 260 -18.32 -6.96 -12.35
CA ALA A 260 -18.93 -6.94 -11.04
C ALA A 260 -18.42 -8.09 -10.16
N ALA A 261 -18.28 -9.29 -10.73
CA ALA A 261 -17.73 -10.46 -10.04
C ALA A 261 -16.24 -10.29 -9.67
N LEU A 262 -15.44 -9.64 -10.52
CA LEU A 262 -14.03 -9.33 -10.21
C LEU A 262 -13.89 -8.35 -9.04
N LEU A 263 -14.84 -7.43 -8.88
CA LEU A 263 -14.76 -6.32 -7.93
C LEU A 263 -15.62 -6.53 -6.65
N HIS A 264 -16.42 -7.62 -6.57
CA HIS A 264 -17.41 -7.81 -5.51
C HIS A 264 -16.83 -7.78 -4.08
N ASP A 265 -15.59 -8.13 -3.94
CA ASP A 265 -14.88 -8.25 -2.67
C ASP A 265 -13.94 -7.06 -2.35
N MET A 266 -13.98 -5.97 -3.15
CA MET A 266 -13.08 -4.81 -3.00
C MET A 266 -13.03 -4.27 -1.57
N GLY A 267 -14.16 -4.20 -0.90
CA GLY A 267 -14.22 -3.71 0.48
C GLY A 267 -13.50 -4.57 1.51
N LYS A 268 -13.08 -5.81 1.18
CA LYS A 268 -12.23 -6.63 2.05
C LYS A 268 -10.87 -6.00 2.30
N LEU A 269 -10.43 -5.05 1.49
CA LEU A 269 -9.22 -4.28 1.76
C LEU A 269 -9.28 -3.51 3.08
N GLY A 270 -10.46 -3.09 3.51
CA GLY A 270 -10.72 -2.43 4.79
C GLY A 270 -10.91 -3.38 5.98
N VAL A 271 -10.86 -4.71 5.78
CA VAL A 271 -11.02 -5.69 6.85
C VAL A 271 -9.65 -6.25 7.25
N SER A 272 -9.37 -6.35 8.55
CA SER A 272 -8.12 -6.92 9.06
C SER A 272 -7.92 -8.38 8.64
N ASN A 273 -6.69 -8.78 8.30
CA ASN A 273 -6.36 -10.18 8.07
C ASN A 273 -6.44 -11.04 9.32
N ALA A 274 -6.27 -10.47 10.51
CA ALA A 274 -6.53 -11.19 11.76
C ALA A 274 -7.98 -11.71 11.85
N VAL A 275 -8.91 -11.02 11.18
CA VAL A 275 -10.31 -11.43 11.07
C VAL A 275 -10.55 -12.31 9.84
N LEU A 276 -10.03 -11.91 8.66
CA LEU A 276 -10.25 -12.64 7.40
C LEU A 276 -9.66 -14.05 7.42
N ASP A 277 -8.49 -14.21 8.04
CA ASP A 277 -7.73 -15.48 8.06
C ASP A 277 -7.84 -16.19 9.43
N LYS A 278 -8.77 -15.75 10.31
CA LYS A 278 -8.95 -16.32 11.65
C LYS A 278 -9.26 -17.81 11.59
N PRO A 279 -8.43 -18.65 12.24
CA PRO A 279 -8.72 -20.07 12.34
C PRO A 279 -9.87 -20.31 13.33
N GLY A 280 -11.10 -20.43 12.84
CA GLY A 280 -12.27 -20.69 13.68
C GLY A 280 -13.46 -19.79 13.39
N LYS A 281 -14.39 -19.73 14.33
CA LYS A 281 -15.59 -18.91 14.20
C LYS A 281 -15.27 -17.45 14.54
N LEU A 282 -15.85 -16.55 13.75
CA LEU A 282 -15.84 -15.11 14.04
C LEU A 282 -16.85 -14.81 15.18
N ASP A 283 -16.49 -13.89 16.06
CA ASP A 283 -17.44 -13.29 16.99
C ASP A 283 -18.37 -12.28 16.30
N GLU A 284 -19.28 -11.66 17.06
CA GLU A 284 -20.29 -10.75 16.51
C GLU A 284 -19.66 -9.48 15.91
N ASP A 285 -18.63 -8.92 16.55
CA ASP A 285 -17.95 -7.70 16.12
C ASP A 285 -17.09 -7.97 14.87
N GLU A 286 -16.37 -9.07 14.87
CA GLU A 286 -15.59 -9.53 13.72
C GLU A 286 -16.48 -9.80 12.51
N TRP A 287 -17.63 -10.48 12.75
CA TRP A 287 -18.60 -10.74 11.68
C TRP A 287 -19.24 -9.45 11.17
N ALA A 288 -19.50 -8.47 12.03
CA ALA A 288 -19.97 -7.15 11.62
C ALA A 288 -18.91 -6.41 10.78
N ALA A 289 -17.64 -6.53 11.15
CA ALA A 289 -16.53 -5.97 10.36
C ALA A 289 -16.46 -6.58 8.95
N VAL A 290 -16.56 -7.91 8.84
CA VAL A 290 -16.60 -8.59 7.53
C VAL A 290 -17.79 -8.15 6.70
N LYS A 291 -19.01 -8.06 7.29
CA LYS A 291 -20.20 -7.63 6.54
C LYS A 291 -20.10 -6.21 5.97
N ARG A 292 -19.34 -5.32 6.61
CA ARG A 292 -19.15 -3.96 6.11
C ARG A 292 -18.38 -3.89 4.78
N HIS A 293 -17.70 -4.96 4.36
CA HIS A 293 -17.00 -4.93 3.06
C HIS A 293 -17.93 -4.61 1.88
N ALA A 294 -19.20 -4.94 1.97
CA ALA A 294 -20.18 -4.63 0.93
C ALA A 294 -20.62 -3.14 0.90
N GLN A 295 -20.17 -2.34 1.87
CA GLN A 295 -20.49 -0.91 2.01
C GLN A 295 -19.30 0.00 1.63
N TYR A 296 -18.10 -0.55 1.60
CA TYR A 296 -16.88 0.12 1.14
C TYR A 296 -16.79 0.01 -0.39
#